data_bf2b1a5f88bb43850652541078d4f8dd
#
_entry.id   bf2b1a5f88bb43850652541078d4f8dd
#
_cell.length_a   1.000
_cell.length_b   1.000
_cell.length_c   1.000
_cell.angle_alpha   90.00
_cell.angle_beta   90.00
_cell.angle_gamma   90.00
#
_symmetry.space_group_name_H-M   'P 1'
#
loop_
_entity.id
_entity.type
_entity.pdbx_description
1 polymer ?
#
loop_
_entity_poly.entity_id
_entity_poly.type
_entity_poly.pdbx_seq_one_letter_code
_entity_poly.pdbx_strand_id
1 'polypeptide(L)'
;MTYNISGRKQNLTLQRCNCTPYLKRDIDIPANCTIISEKTFQNRSMIQSVSFPYGLKQIGSNAFSGCSRLKQLLLPESLCQIGKEAFSDCTTLSSIYIPQYISTISKGMLRNAHKLSETLFSSESRLLKIQADAFSECSALREISFPDSLQEIGNGSFYKCKNLSEVHFSENLKVISNQAF
;
A
#
# COMPACT_ATOMS: atom_id res chain seq x y z
N MET A 1 22.43 -7.31 -14.59
CA MET A 1 21.36 -7.46 -13.59
C MET A 1 21.47 -8.86 -13.01
N THR A 2 22.01 -9.01 -11.84
CA THR A 2 22.10 -10.31 -11.18
C THR A 2 21.12 -10.30 -10.02
N TYR A 3 19.92 -10.87 -10.26
CA TYR A 3 19.08 -11.31 -9.16
C TYR A 3 19.71 -12.60 -8.64
N ASN A 4 19.96 -12.69 -7.35
CA ASN A 4 20.42 -13.93 -6.75
C ASN A 4 19.28 -14.96 -6.84
N ILE A 5 19.35 -15.86 -7.81
CA ILE A 5 18.38 -16.93 -8.06
C ILE A 5 18.98 -18.19 -7.44
N SER A 6 18.55 -18.56 -6.24
CA SER A 6 18.77 -19.93 -5.75
C SER A 6 17.75 -20.85 -6.41
N GLY A 7 18.27 -21.77 -7.21
CA GLY A 7 17.53 -22.54 -8.20
C GLY A 7 16.48 -23.52 -7.72
N ARG A 8 15.62 -23.90 -8.66
CA ARG A 8 14.43 -24.75 -8.76
C ARG A 8 13.13 -23.96 -8.53
N LYS A 9 12.11 -24.20 -9.39
CA LYS A 9 10.71 -23.68 -9.37
C LYS A 9 10.17 -23.25 -8.01
N GLN A 10 10.91 -22.39 -7.31
CA GLN A 10 10.60 -21.89 -5.99
C GLN A 10 10.07 -20.47 -6.13
N ASN A 11 9.09 -20.14 -5.32
CA ASN A 11 8.58 -18.80 -5.17
C ASN A 11 9.74 -17.83 -4.87
N LEU A 12 9.95 -16.85 -5.73
CA LEU A 12 11.03 -15.89 -5.55
C LEU A 12 10.64 -14.88 -4.48
N THR A 13 11.53 -14.69 -3.51
CA THR A 13 11.45 -13.56 -2.57
C THR A 13 12.43 -12.47 -3.02
N LEU A 14 11.91 -11.29 -3.33
CA LEU A 14 12.75 -10.16 -3.67
C LEU A 14 13.25 -9.48 -2.40
N GLN A 15 14.54 -9.64 -2.13
CA GLN A 15 15.22 -9.02 -0.99
C GLN A 15 15.82 -7.67 -1.37
N ARG A 16 16.19 -6.86 -0.38
CA ARG A 16 16.86 -5.58 -0.56
C ARG A 16 18.10 -5.75 -1.43
N CYS A 17 17.99 -5.33 -2.67
CA CYS A 17 19.10 -5.40 -3.61
C CYS A 17 19.85 -4.06 -3.58
N ASN A 18 21.10 -4.08 -3.13
CA ASN A 18 21.99 -2.92 -3.21
C ASN A 18 22.41 -2.60 -4.66
N CYS A 19 21.98 -3.41 -5.62
CA CYS A 19 22.44 -3.41 -7.00
C CYS A 19 21.48 -2.73 -7.99
N THR A 20 20.29 -2.28 -7.58
CA THR A 20 19.45 -1.48 -8.49
C THR A 20 20.03 -0.07 -8.57
N PRO A 21 20.38 0.43 -9.77
CA PRO A 21 20.83 1.81 -9.88
C PRO A 21 19.81 2.73 -9.24
N TYR A 22 20.25 3.65 -8.39
CA TYR A 22 19.41 4.65 -7.73
C TYR A 22 18.55 5.46 -8.72
N LEU A 23 18.89 5.40 -10.00
CA LEU A 23 18.32 6.17 -11.10
C LEU A 23 17.16 5.48 -11.84
N LYS A 24 16.83 4.20 -11.53
CA LYS A 24 15.75 3.51 -12.26
C LYS A 24 14.38 4.10 -11.85
N ARG A 25 13.60 4.51 -12.84
CA ARG A 25 12.28 5.15 -12.64
C ARG A 25 11.14 4.12 -12.65
N ASP A 26 11.26 3.13 -13.52
CA ASP A 26 10.25 2.11 -13.72
C ASP A 26 10.82 0.75 -13.27
N ILE A 27 10.09 0.09 -12.39
CA ILE A 27 10.50 -1.17 -11.79
C ILE A 27 9.55 -2.27 -12.27
N ASP A 28 10.11 -3.29 -12.90
CA ASP A 28 9.40 -4.52 -13.22
C ASP A 28 9.80 -5.59 -12.20
N ILE A 29 8.85 -6.01 -11.38
CA ILE A 29 9.05 -7.11 -10.43
C ILE A 29 9.02 -8.43 -11.20
N PRO A 30 10.00 -9.35 -11.02
CA PRO A 30 10.05 -10.61 -11.76
C PRO A 30 8.76 -11.44 -11.64
N ALA A 31 8.38 -12.08 -12.75
CA ALA A 31 7.10 -12.82 -12.86
C ALA A 31 6.92 -13.94 -11.82
N ASN A 32 8.01 -14.53 -11.34
CA ASN A 32 8.01 -15.57 -10.30
C ASN A 32 8.18 -15.04 -8.87
N CYS A 33 8.16 -13.71 -8.69
CA CYS A 33 8.25 -13.10 -7.37
C CYS A 33 6.90 -13.21 -6.66
N THR A 34 6.90 -13.82 -5.49
CA THR A 34 5.71 -13.95 -4.62
C THR A 34 5.78 -13.09 -3.39
N ILE A 35 6.96 -12.66 -2.98
CA ILE A 35 7.18 -11.84 -1.78
C ILE A 35 8.20 -10.72 -2.10
N ILE A 36 7.83 -9.49 -1.77
CA ILE A 36 8.76 -8.36 -1.67
C ILE A 36 9.10 -8.18 -0.20
N SER A 37 10.36 -8.35 0.17
CA SER A 37 10.82 -8.24 1.56
C SER A 37 10.70 -6.81 2.11
N GLU A 38 10.83 -6.69 3.42
CA GLU A 38 10.83 -5.38 4.07
C GLU A 38 11.95 -4.48 3.52
N LYS A 39 11.65 -3.18 3.41
CA LYS A 39 12.60 -2.13 3.02
C LYS A 39 13.28 -2.33 1.65
N THR A 40 12.78 -3.23 0.78
CA THR A 40 13.41 -3.57 -0.51
C THR A 40 13.67 -2.34 -1.37
N PHE A 41 12.71 -1.43 -1.48
CA PHE A 41 12.82 -0.18 -2.25
C PHE A 41 12.72 1.08 -1.38
N GLN A 42 12.96 0.95 -0.07
CA GLN A 42 12.86 2.08 0.86
C GLN A 42 13.76 3.25 0.41
N ASN A 43 13.18 4.47 0.41
CA ASN A 43 13.84 5.72 0.03
C ASN A 43 14.35 5.77 -1.43
N ARG A 44 13.78 4.94 -2.32
CA ARG A 44 14.05 5.00 -3.75
C ARG A 44 13.19 6.09 -4.40
N SER A 45 13.52 7.34 -4.13
CA SER A 45 12.73 8.52 -4.54
C SER A 45 12.59 8.70 -6.06
N MET A 46 13.42 8.03 -6.86
CA MET A 46 13.35 8.12 -8.33
C MET A 46 12.29 7.20 -8.94
N ILE A 47 11.78 6.20 -8.20
CA ILE A 47 10.75 5.27 -8.70
C ILE A 47 9.47 6.03 -8.99
N GLN A 48 8.96 5.90 -10.22
CA GLN A 48 7.73 6.52 -10.70
C GLN A 48 6.62 5.51 -10.94
N SER A 49 6.98 4.28 -11.36
CA SER A 49 6.05 3.18 -11.60
C SER A 49 6.62 1.85 -11.15
N VAL A 50 5.74 0.94 -10.79
CA VAL A 50 6.06 -0.45 -10.43
C VAL A 50 5.06 -1.38 -11.08
N SER A 51 5.56 -2.35 -11.88
CA SER A 51 4.76 -3.44 -12.42
C SER A 51 4.88 -4.65 -11.50
N PHE A 52 3.76 -5.08 -10.92
CA PHE A 52 3.71 -6.24 -10.04
C PHE A 52 3.29 -7.50 -10.80
N PRO A 53 3.89 -8.67 -10.51
CA PRO A 53 3.47 -9.93 -11.11
C PRO A 53 2.14 -10.41 -10.51
N TYR A 54 1.36 -11.12 -11.33
CA TYR A 54 0.07 -11.68 -10.91
C TYR A 54 0.16 -12.62 -9.69
N GLY A 55 1.32 -13.29 -9.50
CA GLY A 55 1.54 -14.24 -8.38
C GLY A 55 1.98 -13.61 -7.06
N LEU A 56 2.13 -12.27 -6.98
CA LEU A 56 2.61 -11.62 -5.76
C LEU A 56 1.60 -11.79 -4.61
N LYS A 57 2.09 -12.28 -3.46
CA LYS A 57 1.28 -12.56 -2.25
C LYS A 57 1.52 -11.56 -1.14
N GLN A 58 2.74 -11.03 -1.04
CA GLN A 58 3.13 -10.20 0.09
C GLN A 58 4.04 -9.05 -0.30
N ILE A 59 3.78 -7.88 0.27
CA ILE A 59 4.66 -6.70 0.28
C ILE A 59 5.05 -6.45 1.73
N GLY A 60 6.34 -6.46 2.03
CA GLY A 60 6.90 -6.29 3.38
C GLY A 60 6.78 -4.88 3.94
N SER A 61 7.08 -4.72 5.22
CA SER A 61 7.05 -3.43 5.90
C SER A 61 8.05 -2.46 5.28
N ASN A 62 7.64 -1.18 5.12
CA ASN A 62 8.47 -0.13 4.53
C ASN A 62 9.00 -0.45 3.11
N ALA A 63 8.43 -1.42 2.38
CA ALA A 63 9.00 -1.89 1.12
C ALA A 63 9.17 -0.78 0.08
N PHE A 64 8.25 0.17 0.02
CA PHE A 64 8.29 1.34 -0.87
C PHE A 64 8.20 2.68 -0.10
N SER A 65 8.45 2.66 1.22
CA SER A 65 8.45 3.89 2.02
C SER A 65 9.45 4.91 1.45
N GLY A 66 9.02 6.17 1.29
CA GLY A 66 9.86 7.23 0.74
C GLY A 66 10.06 7.17 -0.79
N CYS A 67 9.27 6.34 -1.52
CA CYS A 67 9.22 6.40 -2.98
C CYS A 67 8.41 7.63 -3.42
N SER A 68 8.95 8.82 -3.19
CA SER A 68 8.22 10.10 -3.26
C SER A 68 7.74 10.49 -4.66
N ARG A 69 8.21 9.83 -5.72
CA ARG A 69 7.76 10.04 -7.11
C ARG A 69 6.83 8.95 -7.63
N LEU A 70 6.48 7.97 -6.83
CA LEU A 70 5.54 6.91 -7.20
C LEU A 70 4.14 7.50 -7.38
N LYS A 71 3.54 7.33 -8.57
CA LYS A 71 2.30 8.04 -8.95
C LYS A 71 1.04 7.19 -8.77
N GLN A 72 1.12 5.92 -9.13
CA GLN A 72 -0.02 5.00 -9.11
C GLN A 72 0.42 3.62 -8.65
N LEU A 73 -0.48 2.90 -8.02
CA LEU A 73 -0.29 1.52 -7.57
C LEU A 73 -1.45 0.65 -8.07
N LEU A 74 -1.12 -0.23 -9.02
CA LEU A 74 -2.00 -1.29 -9.48
C LEU A 74 -1.58 -2.59 -8.80
N LEU A 75 -2.10 -2.82 -7.61
CA LEU A 75 -1.81 -4.01 -6.82
C LEU A 75 -2.52 -5.23 -7.42
N PRO A 76 -1.85 -6.40 -7.54
CA PRO A 76 -2.47 -7.58 -8.15
C PRO A 76 -3.49 -8.24 -7.20
N GLU A 77 -4.54 -8.83 -7.77
CA GLU A 77 -5.62 -9.49 -7.03
C GLU A 77 -5.12 -10.66 -6.15
N SER A 78 -3.98 -11.24 -6.49
CA SER A 78 -3.36 -12.30 -5.68
C SER A 78 -2.78 -11.84 -4.35
N LEU A 79 -2.67 -10.50 -4.13
CA LEU A 79 -2.01 -9.93 -2.95
C LEU A 79 -2.87 -10.14 -1.71
N CYS A 80 -2.27 -10.70 -0.65
CA CYS A 80 -2.95 -11.05 0.59
C CYS A 80 -2.46 -10.22 1.78
N GLN A 81 -1.25 -9.64 1.69
CA GLN A 81 -0.66 -8.91 2.80
C GLN A 81 0.19 -7.73 2.35
N ILE A 82 -0.01 -6.60 3.02
CA ILE A 82 0.82 -5.40 2.88
C ILE A 82 1.31 -5.02 4.29
N GLY A 83 2.61 -4.88 4.45
CA GLY A 83 3.23 -4.59 5.74
C GLY A 83 3.05 -3.13 6.19
N LYS A 84 3.45 -2.88 7.44
CA LYS A 84 3.40 -1.53 8.04
C LYS A 84 4.23 -0.55 7.22
N GLU A 85 3.69 0.65 7.04
CA GLU A 85 4.37 1.76 6.36
C GLU A 85 4.87 1.42 4.95
N ALA A 86 4.26 0.40 4.29
CA ALA A 86 4.76 -0.11 3.00
C ALA A 86 4.84 0.96 1.91
N PHE A 87 3.95 1.95 1.92
CA PHE A 87 3.87 3.06 0.99
C PHE A 87 3.86 4.43 1.70
N SER A 88 4.35 4.50 2.95
CA SER A 88 4.45 5.79 3.64
C SER A 88 5.38 6.73 2.88
N ASP A 89 5.11 8.02 2.97
CA ASP A 89 5.91 9.07 2.31
C ASP A 89 5.98 8.94 0.77
N CYS A 90 5.02 8.22 0.14
CA CYS A 90 4.80 8.24 -1.31
C CYS A 90 4.02 9.49 -1.69
N THR A 91 4.66 10.65 -1.56
CA THR A 91 4.00 11.97 -1.57
C THR A 91 3.32 12.36 -2.88
N THR A 92 3.65 11.69 -4.00
CA THR A 92 3.01 11.91 -5.31
C THR A 92 2.01 10.84 -5.70
N LEU A 93 1.79 9.83 -4.85
CA LEU A 93 0.80 8.79 -5.09
C LEU A 93 -0.60 9.40 -5.12
N SER A 94 -1.29 9.30 -6.25
CA SER A 94 -2.60 9.93 -6.46
C SER A 94 -3.76 8.96 -6.29
N SER A 95 -3.55 7.69 -6.58
CA SER A 95 -4.59 6.66 -6.46
C SER A 95 -4.01 5.32 -6.04
N ILE A 96 -4.83 4.53 -5.35
CA ILE A 96 -4.53 3.14 -5.00
C ILE A 96 -5.79 2.29 -5.11
N TYR A 97 -5.64 1.08 -5.66
CA TYR A 97 -6.64 0.04 -5.63
C TYR A 97 -6.26 -1.03 -4.60
N ILE A 98 -7.18 -1.36 -3.70
CA ILE A 98 -6.99 -2.37 -2.64
C ILE A 98 -7.66 -3.68 -3.06
N PRO A 99 -6.87 -4.74 -3.32
CA PRO A 99 -7.39 -6.04 -3.78
C PRO A 99 -8.25 -6.77 -2.74
N GLN A 100 -9.06 -7.71 -3.22
CA GLN A 100 -10.08 -8.40 -2.41
C GLN A 100 -9.54 -9.15 -1.19
N TYR A 101 -8.33 -9.72 -1.26
CA TYR A 101 -7.78 -10.54 -0.17
C TYR A 101 -7.05 -9.74 0.92
N ILE A 102 -6.99 -8.43 0.82
CA ILE A 102 -6.43 -7.57 1.87
C ILE A 102 -7.47 -7.42 2.98
N SER A 103 -7.27 -8.13 4.07
CA SER A 103 -8.16 -8.06 5.25
C SER A 103 -7.83 -6.92 6.21
N THR A 104 -6.64 -6.33 6.08
CA THR A 104 -6.18 -5.25 6.97
C THR A 104 -5.34 -4.23 6.21
N ILE A 105 -5.72 -2.95 6.31
CA ILE A 105 -4.84 -1.84 5.97
C ILE A 105 -3.91 -1.63 7.15
N SER A 106 -2.63 -1.93 6.96
CA SER A 106 -1.63 -1.94 8.04
C SER A 106 -1.30 -0.55 8.56
N LYS A 107 -0.74 -0.49 9.78
CA LYS A 107 -0.34 0.76 10.43
C LYS A 107 0.52 1.63 9.50
N GLY A 108 0.12 2.88 9.34
CA GLY A 108 0.84 3.90 8.58
C GLY A 108 1.04 3.56 7.09
N MET A 109 0.27 2.61 6.53
CA MET A 109 0.53 2.07 5.19
C MET A 109 0.65 3.16 4.11
N LEU A 110 -0.17 4.20 4.17
CA LEU A 110 -0.23 5.31 3.23
C LEU A 110 0.03 6.67 3.90
N ARG A 111 0.63 6.67 5.10
CA ARG A 111 0.91 7.92 5.82
C ARG A 111 1.72 8.88 4.95
N ASN A 112 1.36 10.17 4.97
CA ASN A 112 2.00 11.25 4.19
C ASN A 112 1.86 11.10 2.67
N ALA A 113 0.90 10.32 2.15
CA ALA A 113 0.57 10.30 0.73
C ALA A 113 -0.27 11.54 0.38
N HIS A 114 0.37 12.73 0.39
CA HIS A 114 -0.31 14.03 0.33
C HIS A 114 -1.14 14.26 -0.94
N LYS A 115 -0.82 13.56 -2.04
CA LYS A 115 -1.58 13.66 -3.30
C LYS A 115 -2.62 12.56 -3.49
N LEU A 116 -2.75 11.64 -2.52
CA LEU A 116 -3.74 10.58 -2.60
C LEU A 116 -5.15 11.18 -2.55
N SER A 117 -5.82 11.15 -3.68
CA SER A 117 -7.18 11.68 -3.84
C SER A 117 -8.21 10.58 -4.03
N GLU A 118 -7.78 9.37 -4.37
CA GLU A 118 -8.67 8.26 -4.69
C GLU A 118 -8.17 6.96 -4.05
N THR A 119 -9.08 6.30 -3.33
CA THR A 119 -8.85 4.95 -2.79
C THR A 119 -10.03 4.07 -3.22
N LEU A 120 -9.72 3.06 -4.04
CA LEU A 120 -10.70 2.12 -4.54
C LEU A 120 -10.52 0.77 -3.85
N PHE A 121 -11.63 0.13 -3.51
CA PHE A 121 -11.66 -1.22 -2.95
C PHE A 121 -12.29 -2.18 -3.95
N SER A 122 -11.85 -3.44 -3.97
CA SER A 122 -12.51 -4.49 -4.72
C SER A 122 -13.99 -4.61 -4.33
N SER A 123 -14.88 -4.88 -5.27
CA SER A 123 -16.29 -5.19 -5.00
C SER A 123 -16.46 -6.42 -4.09
N GLU A 124 -15.51 -7.34 -4.14
CA GLU A 124 -15.44 -8.56 -3.31
C GLU A 124 -14.50 -8.36 -2.09
N SER A 125 -14.32 -7.12 -1.64
CA SER A 125 -13.38 -6.78 -0.57
C SER A 125 -13.65 -7.56 0.70
N ARG A 126 -12.57 -8.07 1.31
CA ARG A 126 -12.58 -8.74 2.62
C ARG A 126 -11.92 -7.89 3.71
N LEU A 127 -11.88 -6.59 3.50
CA LEU A 127 -11.27 -5.66 4.45
C LEU A 127 -12.07 -5.60 5.74
N LEU A 128 -11.44 -5.96 6.85
CA LEU A 128 -12.05 -5.96 8.20
C LEU A 128 -11.56 -4.79 9.04
N LYS A 129 -10.33 -4.34 8.82
CA LYS A 129 -9.68 -3.40 9.73
C LYS A 129 -8.77 -2.40 9.03
N ILE A 130 -8.85 -1.16 9.45
CA ILE A 130 -7.88 -0.11 9.16
C ILE A 130 -7.11 0.16 10.46
N GLN A 131 -5.79 -0.05 10.45
CA GLN A 131 -4.94 0.18 11.62
C GLN A 131 -4.56 1.65 11.79
N ALA A 132 -3.93 1.95 12.93
CA ALA A 132 -3.53 3.31 13.29
C ALA A 132 -2.71 4.00 12.19
N ASP A 133 -2.93 5.29 12.01
CA ASP A 133 -2.20 6.18 11.09
C ASP A 133 -2.24 5.77 9.61
N ALA A 134 -3.09 4.82 9.20
CA ALA A 134 -3.04 4.18 7.89
C ALA A 134 -3.11 5.15 6.70
N PHE A 135 -3.93 6.21 6.79
CA PHE A 135 -4.09 7.30 5.83
C PHE A 135 -3.76 8.67 6.45
N SER A 136 -3.05 8.69 7.58
CA SER A 136 -2.70 9.96 8.22
C SER A 136 -1.98 10.89 7.25
N GLU A 137 -2.38 12.17 7.23
CA GLU A 137 -1.85 13.23 6.37
C GLU A 137 -2.08 13.01 4.85
N CYS A 138 -3.07 12.19 4.44
CA CYS A 138 -3.54 12.13 3.06
C CYS A 138 -4.39 13.37 2.75
N SER A 139 -3.72 14.51 2.63
CA SER A 139 -4.39 15.83 2.59
C SER A 139 -5.19 16.11 1.32
N ALA A 140 -4.97 15.35 0.22
CA ALA A 140 -5.76 15.49 -1.01
C ALA A 140 -7.03 14.63 -1.01
N LEU A 141 -7.18 13.69 -0.07
CA LEU A 141 -8.34 12.80 0.01
C LEU A 141 -9.58 13.62 0.40
N ARG A 142 -10.61 13.56 -0.43
CA ARG A 142 -11.86 14.31 -0.24
C ARG A 142 -13.03 13.43 0.16
N GLU A 143 -13.03 12.21 -0.35
CA GLU A 143 -14.07 11.23 -0.18
C GLU A 143 -13.46 9.86 0.03
N ILE A 144 -14.11 9.03 0.84
CA ILE A 144 -13.79 7.61 0.93
C ILE A 144 -15.07 6.79 1.18
N SER A 145 -15.25 5.73 0.37
CA SER A 145 -16.33 4.77 0.53
C SER A 145 -15.76 3.44 0.96
N PHE A 146 -16.12 3.01 2.19
CA PHE A 146 -15.63 1.76 2.73
C PHE A 146 -16.46 0.57 2.24
N PRO A 147 -15.83 -0.61 2.05
CA PRO A 147 -16.55 -1.83 1.74
C PRO A 147 -17.38 -2.31 2.95
N ASP A 148 -18.48 -3.00 2.69
CA ASP A 148 -19.40 -3.50 3.74
C ASP A 148 -18.74 -4.45 4.74
N SER A 149 -17.64 -5.06 4.36
CA SER A 149 -16.87 -5.94 5.26
C SER A 149 -16.14 -5.22 6.39
N LEU A 150 -15.92 -3.88 6.30
CA LEU A 150 -15.13 -3.13 7.27
C LEU A 150 -15.80 -3.06 8.64
N GLN A 151 -15.07 -3.42 9.70
CA GLN A 151 -15.56 -3.46 11.09
C GLN A 151 -14.84 -2.50 12.04
N GLU A 152 -13.57 -2.16 11.74
CA GLU A 152 -12.76 -1.35 12.66
C GLU A 152 -11.95 -0.27 11.94
N ILE A 153 -12.00 0.95 12.47
CA ILE A 153 -11.17 2.08 12.06
C ILE A 153 -10.29 2.48 13.25
N GLY A 154 -8.98 2.39 13.05
CA GLY A 154 -7.97 2.56 14.10
C GLY A 154 -7.64 4.02 14.41
N ASN A 155 -6.85 4.20 15.47
CA ASN A 155 -6.40 5.49 15.99
C ASN A 155 -5.72 6.33 14.92
N GLY A 156 -6.13 7.60 14.76
CA GLY A 156 -5.50 8.56 13.87
C GLY A 156 -5.43 8.13 12.40
N SER A 157 -6.25 7.14 12.00
CA SER A 157 -6.12 6.54 10.65
C SER A 157 -6.32 7.55 9.53
N PHE A 158 -7.11 8.62 9.75
CA PHE A 158 -7.31 9.75 8.83
C PHE A 158 -6.89 11.09 9.46
N TYR A 159 -6.02 11.04 10.47
CA TYR A 159 -5.54 12.25 11.15
C TYR A 159 -4.94 13.22 10.13
N LYS A 160 -5.34 14.50 10.18
CA LYS A 160 -4.93 15.53 9.23
C LYS A 160 -5.27 15.27 7.76
N CYS A 161 -6.24 14.46 7.43
CA CYS A 161 -6.86 14.44 6.10
C CYS A 161 -7.71 15.71 5.90
N LYS A 162 -7.06 16.85 5.70
CA LYS A 162 -7.64 18.19 5.82
C LYS A 162 -8.80 18.48 4.86
N ASN A 163 -8.84 17.77 3.73
CA ASN A 163 -9.87 17.97 2.70
C ASN A 163 -10.93 16.86 2.72
N LEU A 164 -10.84 15.88 3.64
CA LEU A 164 -11.80 14.79 3.74
C LEU A 164 -13.14 15.36 4.28
N SER A 165 -14.11 15.44 3.38
CA SER A 165 -15.44 16.01 3.65
C SER A 165 -16.56 14.99 3.55
N GLU A 166 -16.34 13.87 2.88
CA GLU A 166 -17.35 12.85 2.66
C GLU A 166 -16.81 11.46 3.01
N VAL A 167 -17.53 10.74 3.87
CA VAL A 167 -17.16 9.40 4.34
C VAL A 167 -18.39 8.51 4.31
N HIS A 168 -18.34 7.49 3.45
CA HIS A 168 -19.39 6.46 3.38
C HIS A 168 -18.97 5.26 4.23
N PHE A 169 -19.61 5.14 5.40
CA PHE A 169 -19.30 4.07 6.34
C PHE A 169 -19.95 2.73 5.92
N SER A 170 -19.28 1.64 6.26
CA SER A 170 -19.82 0.29 6.21
C SER A 170 -20.97 0.14 7.22
N GLU A 171 -22.05 -0.54 6.84
CA GLU A 171 -23.13 -0.90 7.76
C GLU A 171 -22.67 -1.86 8.88
N ASN A 172 -21.59 -2.58 8.67
CA ASN A 172 -21.00 -3.52 9.62
C ASN A 172 -19.92 -2.91 10.52
N LEU A 173 -19.72 -1.58 10.46
CA LEU A 173 -18.71 -0.90 11.25
C LEU A 173 -19.08 -0.94 12.74
N LYS A 174 -18.14 -1.42 13.57
CA LYS A 174 -18.31 -1.63 15.01
C LYS A 174 -17.52 -0.65 15.86
N VAL A 175 -16.34 -0.27 15.38
CA VAL A 175 -15.38 0.52 16.18
C VAL A 175 -14.78 1.62 15.33
N ILE A 176 -14.85 2.84 15.84
CA ILE A 176 -14.04 3.99 15.40
C ILE A 176 -13.22 4.42 16.61
N SER A 177 -11.90 4.31 16.49
CA SER A 177 -10.97 4.64 17.58
C SER A 177 -10.73 6.15 17.69
N ASN A 178 -10.05 6.56 18.78
CA ASN A 178 -9.77 7.97 19.07
C ASN A 178 -9.03 8.65 17.91
N GLN A 179 -9.38 9.91 17.63
CA GLN A 179 -8.74 10.72 16.60
C GLN A 179 -8.68 10.02 15.22
N ALA A 180 -9.62 9.13 14.91
CA ALA A 180 -9.64 8.42 13.64
C ALA A 180 -9.75 9.38 12.45
N PHE A 181 -10.40 10.54 12.63
CA PHE A 181 -10.60 11.61 11.66
C PHE A 181 -10.10 12.95 12.18
#